data_66c56a5df268f569f16286dba716166c
#
_entry.id   66c56a5df268f569f16286dba716166c
#
_cell.length_a   1.000
_cell.length_b   1.000
_cell.length_c   1.000
_cell.angle_alpha   90.00
_cell.angle_beta   90.00
_cell.angle_gamma   90.00
#
_symmetry.space_group_name_H-M   'P 1'
#
loop_
_entity.id
_entity.type
_entity.pdbx_description
1 polymer ?
#
loop_
_entity_poly.entity_id
_entity_poly.type
_entity_poly.pdbx_seq_one_letter_code
_entity_poly.pdbx_strand_id
1 'polypeptide(L)'
;GFHRRLIHASFDCPLWLERTLVWVGTIVGMSGPFWMIRTHDLRDWAQRQADCHDYLAHRRPMAIDAVWQMHGRLELDHPPHFDLGRIGRDPFYRFLERTWMLQQAPVAAVLLLTGGWGFVVWGICARISASVIGHWVVGHLAHRRGPQTWLVREAGVQAHDVP
;
A
#
# COMPACT_ATOMS: atom_id res chain seq x y z
N GLY A 1 -7.33 -4.95 -7.22
CA GLY A 1 -7.07 -4.30 -8.50
C GLY A 1 -5.67 -3.69 -8.54
N PHE A 2 -5.49 -2.54 -7.90
CA PHE A 2 -4.26 -1.73 -7.93
C PHE A 2 -2.97 -2.54 -7.64
N HIS A 3 -2.84 -3.09 -6.44
CA HIS A 3 -1.69 -3.86 -5.99
C HIS A 3 -1.36 -5.05 -6.91
N ARG A 4 -2.36 -5.89 -7.21
CA ARG A 4 -2.17 -7.07 -8.06
C ARG A 4 -1.82 -6.74 -9.52
N ARG A 5 -2.27 -5.58 -10.04
CA ARG A 5 -1.98 -5.17 -11.42
C ARG A 5 -0.66 -4.43 -11.56
N LEU A 6 -0.39 -3.43 -10.73
CA LEU A 6 0.81 -2.59 -10.87
C LEU A 6 2.07 -3.21 -10.27
N ILE A 7 1.94 -3.93 -9.16
CA ILE A 7 3.11 -4.49 -8.48
C ILE A 7 3.39 -5.91 -8.99
N HIS A 8 2.39 -6.78 -8.90
CA HIS A 8 2.60 -8.20 -9.22
C HIS A 8 2.32 -8.55 -10.68
N ALA A 9 1.82 -7.64 -11.52
CA ALA A 9 1.43 -7.91 -12.91
C ALA A 9 0.63 -9.21 -13.08
N SER A 10 -0.24 -9.54 -12.09
CA SER A 10 -0.92 -10.84 -11.98
C SER A 10 -1.97 -11.10 -13.07
N PHE A 11 -2.33 -10.09 -13.84
CA PHE A 11 -3.27 -10.19 -14.95
C PHE A 11 -3.07 -9.05 -15.94
N ASP A 12 -3.44 -9.28 -17.20
CA ASP A 12 -3.46 -8.27 -18.23
C ASP A 12 -4.85 -7.68 -18.38
N CYS A 13 -4.89 -6.36 -18.66
CA CYS A 13 -6.14 -5.65 -18.91
C CYS A 13 -5.89 -4.44 -19.81
N PRO A 14 -6.95 -3.95 -20.49
CA PRO A 14 -6.86 -2.72 -21.26
C PRO A 14 -6.43 -1.53 -20.40
N LEU A 15 -5.70 -0.57 -20.99
CA LEU A 15 -5.15 0.58 -20.29
C LEU A 15 -6.20 1.41 -19.54
N TRP A 16 -7.38 1.57 -20.12
CA TRP A 16 -8.47 2.29 -19.46
C TRP A 16 -8.91 1.63 -18.15
N LEU A 17 -8.98 0.28 -18.13
CA LEU A 17 -9.32 -0.48 -16.94
C LEU A 17 -8.19 -0.40 -15.89
N GLU A 18 -6.93 -0.53 -16.31
CA GLU A 18 -5.77 -0.35 -15.44
C GLU A 18 -5.83 1.02 -14.75
N ARG A 19 -6.03 2.10 -15.54
CA ARG A 19 -6.13 3.46 -14.99
C ARG A 19 -7.30 3.64 -14.03
N THR A 20 -8.45 3.08 -14.34
CA THR A 20 -9.61 3.10 -13.44
C THR A 20 -9.32 2.38 -12.13
N LEU A 21 -8.74 1.18 -12.19
CA LEU A 21 -8.37 0.41 -10.98
C LEU A 21 -7.34 1.14 -10.13
N VAL A 22 -6.38 1.82 -10.76
CA VAL A 22 -5.36 2.60 -10.04
C VAL A 22 -5.97 3.85 -9.42
N TRP A 23 -6.84 4.56 -10.14
CA TRP A 23 -7.53 5.72 -9.61
C TRP A 23 -8.42 5.36 -8.40
N VAL A 24 -9.23 4.31 -8.53
CA VAL A 24 -10.04 3.80 -7.41
C VAL A 24 -9.15 3.39 -6.23
N GLY A 25 -8.01 2.73 -6.50
CA GLY A 25 -7.03 2.40 -5.47
C GLY A 25 -6.42 3.63 -4.78
N THR A 26 -6.19 4.71 -5.53
CA THR A 26 -5.72 5.99 -4.98
C THR A 26 -6.79 6.65 -4.10
N ILE A 27 -8.07 6.57 -4.49
CA ILE A 27 -9.20 7.07 -3.69
C ILE A 27 -9.29 6.35 -2.33
N VAL A 28 -8.82 5.10 -2.21
CA VAL A 28 -8.75 4.42 -0.90
C VAL A 28 -7.96 5.25 0.12
N GLY A 29 -7.04 6.11 -0.34
CA GLY A 29 -6.41 7.13 0.49
C GLY A 29 -5.20 6.65 1.27
N MET A 30 -4.56 5.57 0.84
CA MET A 30 -3.35 5.06 1.49
C MET A 30 -2.09 5.76 0.97
N SER A 31 -2.00 5.99 -0.34
CA SER A 31 -0.87 6.68 -0.99
C SER A 31 -1.10 6.88 -2.49
N GLY A 32 -0.17 7.59 -3.13
CA GLY A 32 -0.05 7.60 -4.58
C GLY A 32 0.58 6.31 -5.14
N PRO A 33 0.47 6.11 -6.47
CA PRO A 33 0.92 4.87 -7.13
C PRO A 33 2.43 4.62 -7.02
N PHE A 34 3.26 5.66 -7.11
CA PHE A 34 4.72 5.49 -7.07
C PHE A 34 5.21 5.15 -5.68
N TRP A 35 4.65 5.82 -4.67
CA TRP A 35 4.99 5.54 -3.29
C TRP A 35 4.62 4.11 -2.91
N MET A 36 3.44 3.66 -3.32
CA MET A 36 2.98 2.29 -3.06
C MET A 36 3.93 1.25 -3.66
N ILE A 37 4.31 1.40 -4.93
CA ILE A 37 5.22 0.47 -5.61
C ILE A 37 6.58 0.47 -4.90
N ARG A 38 7.17 1.65 -4.68
CA ARG A 38 8.50 1.77 -4.06
C ARG A 38 8.53 1.19 -2.64
N THR A 39 7.50 1.44 -1.84
CA THR A 39 7.44 0.92 -0.48
C THR A 39 7.28 -0.59 -0.46
N HIS A 40 6.50 -1.14 -1.38
CA HIS A 40 6.37 -2.58 -1.56
C HIS A 40 7.70 -3.21 -1.97
N ASP A 41 8.32 -2.71 -3.04
CA ASP A 41 9.58 -3.23 -3.57
C ASP A 41 10.72 -3.11 -2.54
N LEU A 42 10.76 -2.00 -1.79
CA LEU A 42 11.70 -1.81 -0.69
C LEU A 42 11.53 -2.87 0.40
N ARG A 43 10.28 -3.15 0.77
CA ARG A 43 9.98 -4.17 1.79
C ARG A 43 10.36 -5.56 1.30
N ASP A 44 9.99 -5.92 0.08
CA ASP A 44 10.33 -7.20 -0.53
C ASP A 44 11.85 -7.39 -0.64
N TRP A 45 12.56 -6.33 -1.06
CA TRP A 45 14.02 -6.35 -1.13
C TRP A 45 14.64 -6.52 0.27
N ALA A 46 14.20 -5.73 1.24
CA ALA A 46 14.76 -5.76 2.59
C ALA A 46 14.51 -7.09 3.29
N GLN A 47 13.36 -7.69 3.11
CA GLN A 47 13.01 -8.99 3.69
C GLN A 47 13.87 -10.14 3.16
N ARG A 48 14.54 -9.95 2.01
CA ARG A 48 15.52 -10.91 1.46
C ARG A 48 16.93 -10.72 2.04
N GLN A 49 17.19 -9.65 2.78
CA GLN A 49 18.49 -9.43 3.43
C GLN A 49 18.57 -10.19 4.75
N ALA A 50 19.76 -10.72 5.06
CA ALA A 50 20.00 -11.45 6.31
C ALA A 50 19.70 -10.57 7.55
N ASP A 51 20.05 -9.28 7.47
CA ASP A 51 19.92 -8.30 8.56
C ASP A 51 18.69 -7.40 8.38
N CYS A 52 17.56 -7.96 7.91
CA CYS A 52 16.35 -7.20 7.74
C CYS A 52 15.86 -6.58 9.05
N HIS A 53 15.70 -5.27 9.07
CA HIS A 53 15.24 -4.53 10.24
C HIS A 53 13.80 -4.93 10.63
N ASP A 54 13.56 -5.05 11.93
CA ASP A 54 12.29 -5.50 12.51
C ASP A 54 11.08 -4.68 12.04
N TYR A 55 11.25 -3.40 11.71
CA TYR A 55 10.21 -2.52 11.14
C TYR A 55 9.67 -3.06 9.81
N LEU A 56 10.56 -3.53 8.92
CA LEU A 56 10.17 -4.04 7.60
C LEU A 56 9.66 -5.49 7.67
N ALA A 57 10.13 -6.26 8.65
CA ALA A 57 9.76 -7.65 8.83
C ALA A 57 8.61 -7.88 9.83
N HIS A 58 8.02 -6.82 10.39
CA HIS A 58 6.96 -6.90 11.40
C HIS A 58 7.30 -7.79 12.61
N ARG A 59 8.56 -7.82 13.05
CA ARG A 59 9.01 -8.75 14.12
C ARG A 59 8.70 -8.27 15.53
N ARG A 60 8.31 -7.00 15.73
CA ARG A 60 8.00 -6.46 17.05
C ARG A 60 6.60 -6.84 17.54
N PRO A 61 6.34 -6.80 18.85
CA PRO A 61 4.99 -6.94 19.40
C PRO A 61 4.02 -5.98 18.75
N MET A 62 2.75 -6.40 18.62
CA MET A 62 1.71 -5.69 17.85
C MET A 62 1.61 -4.21 18.21
N ALA A 63 1.65 -3.85 19.51
CA ALA A 63 1.54 -2.45 19.92
C ALA A 63 2.74 -1.60 19.48
N ILE A 64 3.96 -2.13 19.56
CA ILE A 64 5.16 -1.43 19.11
C ILE A 64 5.18 -1.32 17.60
N ASP A 65 4.84 -2.40 16.90
CA ASP A 65 4.76 -2.41 15.44
C ASP A 65 3.71 -1.41 14.93
N ALA A 66 2.53 -1.33 15.59
CA ALA A 66 1.51 -0.33 15.28
C ALA A 66 2.05 1.10 15.36
N VAL A 67 2.68 1.44 16.48
CA VAL A 67 3.27 2.78 16.67
C VAL A 67 4.33 3.06 15.59
N TRP A 68 5.21 2.10 15.33
CA TRP A 68 6.24 2.25 14.31
C TRP A 68 5.69 2.44 12.91
N GLN A 69 4.71 1.62 12.51
CA GLN A 69 4.14 1.66 11.15
C GLN A 69 3.24 2.89 10.91
N MET A 70 2.63 3.42 11.96
CA MET A 70 1.71 4.57 11.85
C MET A 70 2.40 5.91 12.08
N HIS A 71 3.47 5.96 12.85
CA HIS A 71 4.12 7.22 13.24
C HIS A 71 5.61 7.28 12.90
N GLY A 72 6.24 6.13 12.63
CA GLY A 72 7.65 6.05 12.28
C GLY A 72 7.86 5.94 10.77
N ARG A 73 9.05 6.33 10.34
CA ARG A 73 9.56 6.07 9.00
C ARG A 73 10.97 5.53 9.12
N LEU A 74 11.22 4.39 8.49
CA LEU A 74 12.58 3.88 8.38
C LEU A 74 13.23 4.50 7.14
N GLU A 75 14.32 5.21 7.34
CA GLU A 75 15.18 5.71 6.28
C GLU A 75 16.44 4.86 6.23
N LEU A 76 16.79 4.42 5.04
CA LEU A 76 18.02 3.68 4.78
C LEU A 76 19.08 4.65 4.30
N ASP A 77 20.32 4.50 4.76
CA ASP A 77 21.46 5.33 4.30
C ASP A 77 21.71 5.17 2.80
N HIS A 78 21.53 3.96 2.29
CA HIS A 78 21.72 3.60 0.88
C HIS A 78 20.52 2.82 0.35
N PRO A 79 19.39 3.51 0.09
CA PRO A 79 18.19 2.84 -0.41
C PRO A 79 18.44 2.31 -1.84
N PRO A 80 17.97 1.09 -2.14
CA PRO A 80 18.05 0.57 -3.50
C PRO A 80 17.20 1.43 -4.45
N HIS A 81 17.66 1.54 -5.68
CA HIS A 81 16.91 2.24 -6.73
C HIS A 81 15.95 1.28 -7.43
N PHE A 82 14.67 1.60 -7.40
CA PHE A 82 13.64 0.85 -8.12
C PHE A 82 13.16 1.66 -9.33
N ASP A 83 13.34 1.09 -10.53
CA ASP A 83 12.84 1.71 -11.76
C ASP A 83 11.32 1.47 -11.87
N LEU A 84 10.57 2.54 -11.97
CA LEU A 84 9.12 2.48 -12.20
C LEU A 84 8.76 2.20 -13.68
N GLY A 85 9.75 2.12 -14.56
CA GLY A 85 9.58 1.79 -15.97
C GLY A 85 8.53 2.66 -16.69
N ARG A 86 7.59 2.00 -17.35
CA ARG A 86 6.47 2.64 -18.06
C ARG A 86 5.62 3.53 -17.14
N ILE A 87 5.35 3.08 -15.93
CA ILE A 87 4.47 3.78 -14.98
C ILE A 87 5.06 5.12 -14.58
N GLY A 88 6.37 5.18 -14.32
CA GLY A 88 7.08 6.41 -13.96
C GLY A 88 7.10 7.48 -15.05
N ARG A 89 6.90 7.09 -16.33
CA ARG A 89 6.87 8.01 -17.48
C ARG A 89 5.46 8.47 -17.84
N ASP A 90 4.44 7.75 -17.45
CA ASP A 90 3.04 8.04 -17.81
C ASP A 90 2.51 9.27 -17.04
N PRO A 91 2.03 10.31 -17.75
CA PRO A 91 1.50 11.53 -17.13
C PRO A 91 0.32 11.28 -16.17
N PHE A 92 -0.51 10.29 -16.44
CA PHE A 92 -1.66 9.95 -15.59
C PHE A 92 -1.20 9.49 -14.19
N TYR A 93 -0.21 8.60 -14.12
CA TYR A 93 0.28 8.13 -12.82
C TYR A 93 1.07 9.21 -12.07
N ARG A 94 1.80 10.08 -12.79
CA ARG A 94 2.45 11.27 -12.19
C ARG A 94 1.43 12.24 -11.61
N PHE A 95 0.33 12.46 -12.31
CA PHE A 95 -0.77 13.29 -11.82
C PHE A 95 -1.36 12.69 -10.53
N LEU A 96 -1.69 11.40 -10.53
CA LEU A 96 -2.22 10.73 -9.34
C LEU A 96 -1.24 10.77 -8.17
N GLU A 97 0.07 10.56 -8.42
CA GLU A 97 1.09 10.65 -7.36
C GLU A 97 1.14 12.02 -6.70
N ARG A 98 1.08 13.09 -7.50
CA ARG A 98 1.14 14.46 -6.99
C ARG A 98 -0.14 14.92 -6.31
N THR A 99 -1.25 14.32 -6.67
CA THR A 99 -2.59 14.79 -6.26
C THR A 99 -3.37 13.74 -5.46
N TRP A 100 -2.72 12.68 -4.98
CA TRP A 100 -3.43 11.54 -4.37
C TRP A 100 -4.35 11.94 -3.20
N MET A 101 -3.95 12.90 -2.36
CA MET A 101 -4.81 13.46 -1.32
C MET A 101 -5.96 14.27 -1.90
N LEU A 102 -5.70 15.06 -2.97
CA LEU A 102 -6.72 15.89 -3.62
C LEU A 102 -7.80 15.06 -4.31
N GLN A 103 -7.52 13.78 -4.63
CA GLN A 103 -8.52 12.86 -5.17
C GLN A 103 -9.68 12.60 -4.19
N GLN A 104 -9.52 12.96 -2.91
CA GLN A 104 -10.61 12.93 -1.93
C GLN A 104 -11.61 14.10 -2.10
N ALA A 105 -11.20 15.20 -2.72
CA ALA A 105 -12.04 16.39 -2.82
C ALA A 105 -13.38 16.18 -3.56
N PRO A 106 -13.44 15.54 -4.74
CA PRO A 106 -14.71 15.27 -5.40
C PRO A 106 -15.59 14.30 -4.59
N VAL A 107 -14.99 13.31 -3.91
CA VAL A 107 -15.73 12.41 -3.03
C VAL A 107 -16.29 13.18 -1.83
N ALA A 108 -15.49 14.07 -1.22
CA ALA A 108 -15.93 14.93 -0.13
C ALA A 108 -17.09 15.83 -0.55
N ALA A 109 -17.02 16.43 -1.74
CA ALA A 109 -18.08 17.29 -2.25
C ALA A 109 -19.41 16.53 -2.41
N VAL A 110 -19.38 15.34 -3.02
CA VAL A 110 -20.57 14.48 -3.15
C VAL A 110 -21.14 14.12 -1.79
N LEU A 111 -20.31 13.67 -0.87
CA LEU A 111 -20.74 13.26 0.48
C LEU A 111 -21.30 14.45 1.28
N LEU A 112 -20.69 15.61 1.14
CA LEU A 112 -21.17 16.83 1.81
C LEU A 112 -22.56 17.24 1.30
N LEU A 113 -22.77 17.21 -0.02
CA LEU A 113 -24.03 17.58 -0.65
C LEU A 113 -25.16 16.59 -0.36
N THR A 114 -24.84 15.30 -0.18
CA THR A 114 -25.85 14.24 0.03
C THR A 114 -26.17 14.00 1.50
N GLY A 115 -25.21 14.19 2.41
CA GLY A 115 -25.39 13.83 3.82
C GLY A 115 -24.65 14.73 4.82
N GLY A 116 -24.12 15.86 4.36
CA GLY A 116 -23.43 16.83 5.20
C GLY A 116 -22.10 16.33 5.78
N TRP A 117 -21.62 17.03 6.79
CA TRP A 117 -20.30 16.76 7.39
C TRP A 117 -20.18 15.36 8.01
N GLY A 118 -21.25 14.80 8.53
CA GLY A 118 -21.24 13.42 9.06
C GLY A 118 -20.80 12.41 8.00
N PHE A 119 -21.34 12.54 6.77
CA PHE A 119 -20.95 11.65 5.67
C PHE A 119 -19.50 11.87 5.23
N VAL A 120 -18.99 13.10 5.26
CA VAL A 120 -17.58 13.38 4.99
C VAL A 120 -16.67 12.71 6.00
N VAL A 121 -16.96 12.85 7.30
CA VAL A 121 -16.17 12.24 8.37
C VAL A 121 -16.16 10.71 8.25
N TRP A 122 -17.32 10.09 8.07
CA TRP A 122 -17.39 8.64 7.94
C TRP A 122 -16.87 8.13 6.59
N GLY A 123 -17.23 8.77 5.50
CA GLY A 123 -16.88 8.32 4.15
C GLY A 123 -15.44 8.61 3.74
N ILE A 124 -14.76 9.51 4.42
CA ILE A 124 -13.34 9.83 4.16
C ILE A 124 -12.48 9.49 5.35
N CYS A 125 -12.65 10.19 6.49
CA CYS A 125 -11.71 10.04 7.61
C CYS A 125 -11.76 8.64 8.22
N ALA A 126 -12.94 8.14 8.57
CA ALA A 126 -13.08 6.80 9.14
C ALA A 126 -12.69 5.72 8.14
N ARG A 127 -13.08 5.86 6.87
CA ARG A 127 -12.72 4.92 5.80
C ARG A 127 -11.21 4.84 5.59
N ILE A 128 -10.51 5.97 5.46
CA ILE A 128 -9.04 5.99 5.26
C ILE A 128 -8.35 5.39 6.49
N SER A 129 -8.76 5.78 7.70
CA SER A 129 -8.19 5.23 8.94
C SER A 129 -8.38 3.71 9.01
N ALA A 130 -9.58 3.21 8.72
CA ALA A 130 -9.85 1.79 8.69
C ALA A 130 -9.02 1.06 7.62
N SER A 131 -8.83 1.67 6.44
CA SER A 131 -8.02 1.09 5.37
C SER A 131 -6.54 0.99 5.75
N VAL A 132 -5.98 2.04 6.37
CA VAL A 132 -4.57 2.06 6.82
C VAL A 132 -4.36 1.04 7.94
N ILE A 133 -5.23 1.05 8.96
CA ILE A 133 -5.15 0.10 10.08
C ILE A 133 -5.32 -1.33 9.59
N GLY A 134 -6.33 -1.58 8.75
CA GLY A 134 -6.60 -2.90 8.19
C GLY A 134 -5.44 -3.44 7.36
N HIS A 135 -4.84 -2.59 6.53
CA HIS A 135 -3.66 -2.98 5.73
C HIS A 135 -2.48 -3.36 6.61
N TRP A 136 -2.21 -2.56 7.64
CA TRP A 136 -1.17 -2.87 8.63
C TRP A 136 -1.48 -4.17 9.38
N VAL A 137 -2.70 -4.36 9.90
CA VAL A 137 -3.09 -5.59 10.65
C VAL A 137 -2.89 -6.84 9.79
N VAL A 138 -3.36 -6.80 8.54
CA VAL A 138 -3.18 -7.91 7.60
C VAL A 138 -1.69 -8.18 7.37
N GLY A 139 -0.89 -7.15 7.12
CA GLY A 139 0.56 -7.28 6.97
C GLY A 139 1.23 -7.90 8.20
N HIS A 140 0.91 -7.39 9.39
CA HIS A 140 1.46 -7.89 10.65
C HIS A 140 1.11 -9.37 10.92
N LEU A 141 -0.15 -9.75 10.68
CA LEU A 141 -0.58 -11.13 10.89
C LEU A 141 -0.03 -12.08 9.83
N ALA A 142 -0.05 -11.68 8.55
CA ALA A 142 0.44 -12.49 7.45
C ALA A 142 1.94 -12.85 7.56
N HIS A 143 2.74 -11.98 8.20
CA HIS A 143 4.17 -12.27 8.42
C HIS A 143 4.46 -13.04 9.71
N ARG A 144 3.47 -13.34 10.54
CA ARG A 144 3.67 -13.94 11.87
C ARG A 144 2.88 -15.21 12.15
N ARG A 145 1.76 -15.42 11.49
CA ARG A 145 0.81 -16.48 11.84
C ARG A 145 0.18 -17.10 10.61
N GLY A 146 0.01 -18.41 10.64
CA GLY A 146 -0.69 -19.18 9.63
C GLY A 146 0.15 -20.33 9.07
N PRO A 147 -0.44 -21.26 8.35
CA PRO A 147 0.29 -22.28 7.59
C PRO A 147 1.04 -21.63 6.42
N GLN A 148 2.07 -22.29 5.95
CA GLN A 148 2.77 -21.95 4.71
C GLN A 148 2.60 -23.12 3.74
N THR A 149 1.58 -23.07 2.92
CA THR A 149 1.28 -24.12 1.94
C THR A 149 2.31 -24.15 0.81
N TRP A 150 2.82 -22.98 0.43
CA TRP A 150 3.76 -22.84 -0.69
C TRP A 150 5.07 -22.23 -0.22
N LEU A 151 6.17 -22.89 -0.53
CA LEU A 151 7.52 -22.39 -0.27
C LEU A 151 8.08 -21.73 -1.52
N VAL A 152 8.29 -20.42 -1.48
CA VAL A 152 8.99 -19.66 -2.53
C VAL A 152 10.44 -19.48 -2.10
N ARG A 153 11.36 -20.24 -2.73
CA ARG A 153 12.77 -20.30 -2.31
C ARG A 153 13.52 -18.97 -2.39
N GLU A 154 13.03 -18.04 -3.23
CA GLU A 154 13.65 -16.75 -3.46
C GLU A 154 12.99 -15.62 -2.65
N ALA A 155 11.92 -15.88 -1.95
CA ALA A 155 11.32 -14.92 -1.03
C ALA A 155 12.08 -14.88 0.29
N GLY A 156 12.36 -13.70 0.81
CA GLY A 156 13.00 -13.54 2.11
C GLY A 156 12.10 -14.01 3.25
N VAL A 157 11.33 -13.11 3.86
CA VAL A 157 10.32 -13.48 4.84
C VAL A 157 9.00 -13.73 4.11
N GLN A 158 8.70 -14.98 3.88
CA GLN A 158 7.47 -15.37 3.20
C GLN A 158 6.25 -15.11 4.11
N ALA A 159 5.20 -14.51 3.55
CA ALA A 159 3.93 -14.39 4.25
C ALA A 159 3.29 -15.77 4.46
N HIS A 160 2.58 -15.90 5.57
CA HIS A 160 1.76 -17.07 5.86
C HIS A 160 0.42 -16.98 5.10
N ASP A 161 -0.17 -18.12 4.82
CA ASP A 161 -1.51 -18.17 4.27
C ASP A 161 -2.49 -17.57 5.29
N VAL A 162 -3.22 -16.56 4.87
CA VAL A 162 -4.28 -15.95 5.70
C VAL A 162 -5.55 -16.74 5.43
N PRO A 163 -6.23 -17.25 6.46
CA PRO A 163 -7.47 -18.00 6.33
C PRO A 163 -8.60 -17.19 5.73
#